data_f771c1c0ab86be5ee3afd3577027a1fa
#
_entry.id   f771c1c0ab86be5ee3afd3577027a1fa
#
_cell.length_a   1.000
_cell.length_b   1.000
_cell.length_c   1.000
_cell.angle_alpha   90.00
_cell.angle_beta   90.00
_cell.angle_gamma   90.00
#
_symmetry.space_group_name_H-M   'P 1'
#
loop_
_entity.id
_entity.type
_entity.pdbx_description
1 polymer ?
#
loop_
_entity_poly.entity_id
_entity_poly.type
_entity_poly.pdbx_seq_one_letter_code
_entity_poly.pdbx_strand_id
1 'polypeptide(L)'
;EPDIVAASMRVAPGVTLWGPVAAPEKAELMARPVELLLDVLRRESDVVFVDTSVFWGDAVAAAVAASDRCLVVGDAAVSSATSASRVIELASRVGVPRTRMSAVFNRFGARGADEDVAMRFEIACALSSKIRIADGGQDLAALMAFGRADEAVGQTSAFATSVREATREMLVEL
;
A
#
# COMPACT_ATOMS: atom_id res chain seq x y z
N GLU A 1 -11.30 16.66 15.61
CA GLU A 1 -11.38 16.94 14.15
C GLU A 1 -10.42 18.07 13.73
N PRO A 2 -10.45 19.30 14.29
CA PRO A 2 -9.52 20.37 13.90
C PRO A 2 -8.04 20.01 14.09
N ASP A 3 -7.70 19.27 15.13
CA ASP A 3 -6.32 18.86 15.44
C ASP A 3 -5.77 17.84 14.43
N ILE A 4 -6.61 16.97 13.88
CA ILE A 4 -6.23 16.03 12.84
C ILE A 4 -5.91 16.76 11.53
N VAL A 5 -6.75 17.72 11.15
CA VAL A 5 -6.53 18.56 9.96
C VAL A 5 -5.26 19.40 10.12
N ALA A 6 -5.05 19.97 11.32
CA ALA A 6 -3.86 20.78 11.63
C ALA A 6 -2.55 19.95 11.62
N ALA A 7 -2.62 18.63 11.87
CA ALA A 7 -1.47 17.73 11.80
C ALA A 7 -1.12 17.27 10.38
N SER A 8 -1.88 17.69 9.38
CA SER A 8 -1.66 17.32 7.98
C SER A 8 -0.60 18.18 7.29
N MET A 9 0.03 17.62 6.27
CA MET A 9 0.97 18.31 5.39
C MET A 9 0.54 18.15 3.94
N ARG A 10 0.32 19.27 3.24
CA ARG A 10 0.07 19.21 1.80
C ARG A 10 1.39 18.93 1.06
N VAL A 11 1.47 17.82 0.35
CA VAL A 11 2.68 17.38 -0.37
C VAL A 11 2.59 17.61 -1.88
N ALA A 12 1.37 17.67 -2.43
CA ALA A 12 1.11 18.00 -3.83
C ALA A 12 -0.32 18.56 -3.99
N PRO A 13 -0.70 19.14 -5.13
CA PRO A 13 -2.08 19.52 -5.41
C PRO A 13 -3.03 18.33 -5.24
N GLY A 14 -4.01 18.45 -4.33
CA GLY A 14 -4.97 17.40 -4.01
C GLY A 14 -4.41 16.24 -3.18
N VAL A 15 -3.14 16.28 -2.75
CA VAL A 15 -2.53 15.23 -1.94
C VAL A 15 -2.11 15.78 -0.58
N THR A 16 -2.67 15.18 0.46
CA THR A 16 -2.37 15.51 1.86
C THR A 16 -1.77 14.29 2.55
N LEU A 17 -0.70 14.48 3.29
CA LEU A 17 -0.01 13.45 4.07
C LEU A 17 -0.28 13.66 5.56
N TRP A 18 -0.63 12.59 6.24
CA TRP A 18 -0.58 12.49 7.70
C TRP A 18 0.59 11.58 8.06
N GLY A 19 1.56 12.16 8.74
CA GLY A 19 2.83 11.51 9.04
C GLY A 19 2.74 10.50 10.19
N PRO A 20 3.88 9.85 10.51
CA PRO A 20 3.97 8.92 11.63
C PRO A 20 3.78 9.64 12.97
N VAL A 21 3.49 8.85 14.01
CA VAL A 21 3.45 9.35 15.39
C VAL A 21 4.80 9.96 15.77
N ALA A 22 4.76 11.14 16.39
CA ALA A 22 5.98 11.85 16.80
C ALA A 22 6.85 11.05 17.81
N ALA A 23 6.24 10.10 18.53
CA ALA A 23 6.91 9.23 19.48
C ALA A 23 6.62 7.76 19.09
N PRO A 24 7.55 7.06 18.39
CA PRO A 24 7.34 5.71 17.88
C PRO A 24 6.88 4.69 18.93
N GLU A 25 7.35 4.85 20.17
CA GLU A 25 6.94 4.02 21.31
C GLU A 25 5.46 4.12 21.67
N LYS A 26 4.77 5.15 21.18
CA LYS A 26 3.32 5.32 21.35
C LYS A 26 2.50 4.69 20.25
N ALA A 27 3.13 4.14 19.21
CA ALA A 27 2.41 3.56 18.07
C ALA A 27 1.50 2.41 18.48
N GLU A 28 1.87 1.63 19.49
CA GLU A 28 1.04 0.53 20.02
C GLU A 28 -0.27 1.02 20.65
N LEU A 29 -0.32 2.28 21.10
CA LEU A 29 -1.52 2.89 21.70
C LEU A 29 -2.51 3.39 20.66
N MET A 30 -2.20 3.27 19.37
CA MET A 30 -2.97 3.88 18.28
C MET A 30 -4.16 3.04 17.78
N ALA A 31 -4.42 1.86 18.32
CA ALA A 31 -5.51 1.00 17.84
C ALA A 31 -6.87 1.72 17.82
N ARG A 32 -7.30 2.31 18.93
CA ARG A 32 -8.56 3.09 18.99
C ARG A 32 -8.48 4.43 18.25
N PRO A 33 -7.41 5.24 18.39
CA PRO A 33 -7.25 6.45 17.60
C PRO A 33 -7.27 6.22 16.09
N VAL A 34 -6.79 5.08 15.57
CA VAL A 34 -6.79 4.76 14.14
C VAL A 34 -8.21 4.73 13.57
N GLU A 35 -9.17 4.10 14.23
CA GLU A 35 -10.56 4.05 13.77
C GLU A 35 -11.15 5.47 13.65
N LEU A 36 -10.99 6.30 14.68
CA LEU A 36 -11.46 7.68 14.66
C LEU A 36 -10.75 8.52 13.60
N LEU A 37 -9.44 8.30 13.40
CA LEU A 37 -8.67 8.95 12.36
C LEU A 37 -9.22 8.60 10.98
N LEU A 38 -9.43 7.34 10.69
CA LEU A 38 -9.94 6.87 9.40
C LEU A 38 -11.35 7.43 9.13
N ASP A 39 -12.20 7.53 10.13
CA ASP A 39 -13.53 8.13 10.00
C ASP A 39 -13.46 9.62 9.63
N VAL A 40 -12.49 10.36 10.16
CA VAL A 40 -12.26 11.76 9.77
C VAL A 40 -11.70 11.84 8.36
N LEU A 41 -10.67 11.05 8.04
CA LEU A 41 -10.01 11.07 6.73
C LEU A 41 -10.97 10.72 5.58
N ARG A 42 -11.90 9.79 5.79
CA ARG A 42 -12.95 9.43 4.82
C ARG A 42 -13.90 10.56 4.50
N ARG A 43 -14.11 11.48 5.44
CA ARG A 43 -14.97 12.66 5.22
C ARG A 43 -14.25 13.80 4.51
N GLU A 44 -12.92 13.84 4.65
CA GLU A 44 -12.07 14.92 4.12
C GLU A 44 -11.40 14.58 2.79
N SER A 45 -11.49 13.32 2.33
CA SER A 45 -10.74 12.84 1.16
C SER A 45 -11.55 11.85 0.33
N ASP A 46 -11.45 11.97 -0.99
CA ASP A 46 -12.08 11.03 -1.93
C ASP A 46 -11.45 9.63 -1.84
N VAL A 47 -10.13 9.57 -1.61
CA VAL A 47 -9.36 8.33 -1.47
C VAL A 47 -8.36 8.48 -0.33
N VAL A 48 -8.28 7.46 0.53
CA VAL A 48 -7.31 7.40 1.63
C VAL A 48 -6.40 6.18 1.43
N PHE A 49 -5.10 6.42 1.29
CA PHE A 49 -4.09 5.37 1.30
C PHE A 49 -3.48 5.25 2.69
N VAL A 50 -3.54 4.06 3.27
CA VAL A 50 -2.91 3.76 4.56
C VAL A 50 -1.68 2.90 4.32
N ASP A 51 -0.49 3.49 4.49
CA ASP A 51 0.77 2.75 4.49
C ASP A 51 0.98 2.13 5.86
N THR A 52 1.01 0.81 5.93
CA THR A 52 1.09 0.06 7.17
C THR A 52 2.52 -0.40 7.46
N SER A 53 2.84 -0.57 8.74
CA SER A 53 4.09 -1.24 9.12
C SER A 53 4.08 -2.72 8.73
N VAL A 54 5.27 -3.33 8.68
CA VAL A 54 5.42 -4.79 8.50
C VAL A 54 4.99 -5.58 9.73
N PHE A 55 4.83 -4.92 10.89
CA PHE A 55 4.38 -5.53 12.13
C PHE A 55 2.85 -5.52 12.20
N TRP A 56 2.26 -6.71 12.38
CA TRP A 56 0.82 -6.86 12.50
C TRP A 56 0.39 -6.63 13.96
N GLY A 57 0.04 -5.38 14.26
CA GLY A 57 -0.55 -4.99 15.55
C GLY A 57 -2.02 -4.62 15.42
N ASP A 58 -2.65 -4.25 16.55
CA ASP A 58 -4.08 -3.92 16.59
C ASP A 58 -4.45 -2.73 15.71
N ALA A 59 -3.57 -1.72 15.61
CA ALA A 59 -3.78 -0.57 14.73
C ALA A 59 -3.81 -0.97 13.25
N VAL A 60 -2.90 -1.88 12.83
CA VAL A 60 -2.89 -2.42 11.46
C VAL A 60 -4.12 -3.26 11.21
N ALA A 61 -4.51 -4.12 12.16
CA ALA A 61 -5.71 -4.94 12.05
C ALA A 61 -6.98 -4.07 11.90
N ALA A 62 -7.10 -2.99 12.68
CA ALA A 62 -8.20 -2.04 12.60
C ALA A 62 -8.23 -1.31 11.24
N ALA A 63 -7.07 -0.85 10.77
CA ALA A 63 -6.96 -0.17 9.48
C ALA A 63 -7.34 -1.12 8.32
N VAL A 64 -6.83 -2.35 8.33
CA VAL A 64 -7.13 -3.38 7.32
C VAL A 64 -8.61 -3.76 7.33
N ALA A 65 -9.22 -3.94 8.52
CA ALA A 65 -10.64 -4.25 8.63
C ALA A 65 -11.55 -3.13 8.12
N ALA A 66 -11.13 -1.88 8.33
CA ALA A 66 -11.85 -0.69 7.89
C ALA A 66 -11.66 -0.37 6.39
N SER A 67 -10.67 -0.94 5.72
CA SER A 67 -10.34 -0.62 4.33
C SER A 67 -11.30 -1.26 3.33
N ASP A 68 -11.64 -0.54 2.27
CA ASP A 68 -12.43 -1.06 1.15
C ASP A 68 -11.61 -2.00 0.27
N ARG A 69 -10.29 -1.75 0.18
CA ARG A 69 -9.31 -2.56 -0.54
C ARG A 69 -8.04 -2.75 0.27
N CYS A 70 -7.47 -3.95 0.23
CA CYS A 70 -6.19 -4.28 0.84
C CYS A 70 -5.20 -4.73 -0.24
N LEU A 71 -4.10 -4.00 -0.36
CA LEU A 71 -3.02 -4.32 -1.30
C LEU A 71 -1.94 -5.09 -0.54
N VAL A 72 -1.78 -6.36 -0.85
CA VAL A 72 -0.74 -7.21 -0.27
C VAL A 72 0.48 -7.16 -1.18
N VAL A 73 1.43 -6.31 -0.82
CA VAL A 73 2.60 -6.01 -1.64
C VAL A 73 3.74 -6.96 -1.30
N GLY A 74 4.33 -7.54 -2.32
CA GLY A 74 5.52 -8.38 -2.23
C GLY A 74 6.45 -8.16 -3.40
N ASP A 75 7.62 -8.76 -3.33
CA ASP A 75 8.69 -8.67 -4.33
C ASP A 75 9.36 -10.04 -4.57
N ALA A 76 10.52 -10.04 -5.23
CA ALA A 76 11.28 -11.26 -5.51
C ALA A 76 12.03 -11.85 -4.31
N ALA A 77 11.92 -11.27 -3.11
CA ALA A 77 12.57 -11.84 -1.93
C ALA A 77 11.98 -13.22 -1.60
N VAL A 78 12.83 -14.17 -1.21
CA VAL A 78 12.44 -15.57 -0.96
C VAL A 78 11.32 -15.69 0.07
N SER A 79 11.32 -14.84 1.09
CA SER A 79 10.28 -14.82 2.14
C SER A 79 8.99 -14.11 1.74
N SER A 80 8.99 -13.36 0.63
CA SER A 80 7.89 -12.46 0.26
C SER A 80 6.57 -13.21 0.06
N ALA A 81 6.59 -14.30 -0.69
CA ALA A 81 5.41 -15.13 -0.93
C ALA A 81 4.81 -15.72 0.36
N THR A 82 5.67 -16.22 1.27
CA THR A 82 5.23 -16.77 2.55
C THR A 82 4.66 -15.69 3.46
N SER A 83 5.29 -14.52 3.50
CA SER A 83 4.83 -13.38 4.30
C SER A 83 3.49 -12.86 3.79
N ALA A 84 3.34 -12.72 2.47
CA ALA A 84 2.09 -12.29 1.85
C ALA A 84 0.93 -13.26 2.17
N SER A 85 1.16 -14.57 2.03
CA SER A 85 0.16 -15.58 2.39
C SER A 85 -0.29 -15.46 3.85
N ARG A 86 0.64 -15.25 4.78
CA ARG A 86 0.31 -15.05 6.21
C ARG A 86 -0.49 -13.77 6.45
N VAL A 87 -0.13 -12.66 5.80
CA VAL A 87 -0.88 -11.40 5.90
C VAL A 87 -2.31 -11.58 5.39
N ILE A 88 -2.50 -12.29 4.28
CA ILE A 88 -3.84 -12.61 3.73
C ILE A 88 -4.66 -13.43 4.72
N GLU A 89 -4.05 -14.43 5.37
CA GLU A 89 -4.72 -15.20 6.43
C GLU A 89 -5.12 -14.34 7.63
N LEU A 90 -4.23 -13.46 8.09
CA LEU A 90 -4.51 -12.54 9.20
C LEU A 90 -5.63 -11.56 8.84
N ALA A 91 -5.59 -10.96 7.66
CA ALA A 91 -6.66 -10.08 7.17
C ALA A 91 -8.01 -10.82 7.08
N SER A 92 -8.01 -12.07 6.61
CA SER A 92 -9.23 -12.91 6.57
C SER A 92 -9.78 -13.18 7.98
N ARG A 93 -8.93 -13.38 8.97
CA ARG A 93 -9.34 -13.60 10.38
C ARG A 93 -9.99 -12.37 11.02
N VAL A 94 -9.59 -11.17 10.61
CA VAL A 94 -10.25 -9.92 11.06
C VAL A 94 -11.45 -9.53 10.19
N GLY A 95 -11.93 -10.45 9.34
CA GLY A 95 -13.19 -10.30 8.61
C GLY A 95 -13.07 -9.70 7.21
N VAL A 96 -11.86 -9.48 6.69
CA VAL A 96 -11.69 -8.97 5.33
C VAL A 96 -11.89 -10.09 4.31
N PRO A 97 -12.86 -10.02 3.40
CA PRO A 97 -13.05 -11.04 2.38
C PRO A 97 -11.92 -10.99 1.35
N ARG A 98 -11.52 -12.15 0.84
CA ARG A 98 -10.43 -12.26 -0.15
C ARG A 98 -10.72 -11.47 -1.45
N THR A 99 -11.99 -11.22 -1.76
CA THR A 99 -12.42 -10.38 -2.89
C THR A 99 -12.06 -8.90 -2.73
N ARG A 100 -11.78 -8.43 -1.51
CA ARG A 100 -11.26 -7.09 -1.25
C ARG A 100 -9.74 -7.04 -1.20
N MET A 101 -9.03 -8.15 -1.45
CA MET A 101 -7.58 -8.20 -1.41
C MET A 101 -7.02 -8.33 -2.82
N SER A 102 -5.92 -7.63 -3.09
CA SER A 102 -5.17 -7.74 -4.34
C SER A 102 -3.71 -8.09 -4.03
N ALA A 103 -3.17 -9.07 -4.77
CA ALA A 103 -1.76 -9.40 -4.72
C ALA A 103 -0.98 -8.44 -5.62
N VAL A 104 -0.05 -7.69 -5.06
CA VAL A 104 0.77 -6.72 -5.81
C VAL A 104 2.21 -7.21 -5.82
N PHE A 105 2.70 -7.64 -6.98
CA PHE A 105 4.10 -7.98 -7.17
C PHE A 105 4.86 -6.74 -7.64
N ASN A 106 5.71 -6.23 -6.76
CA ASN A 106 6.49 -5.02 -6.99
C ASN A 106 7.85 -5.34 -7.62
N ARG A 107 8.42 -4.36 -8.34
CA ARG A 107 9.71 -4.43 -9.02
C ARG A 107 9.78 -5.54 -10.09
N PHE A 108 8.66 -5.80 -10.75
CA PHE A 108 8.60 -6.76 -11.84
C PHE A 108 9.58 -6.36 -12.98
N GLY A 109 10.36 -7.32 -13.47
CA GLY A 109 11.40 -7.09 -14.47
C GLY A 109 12.75 -6.65 -13.90
N ALA A 110 12.88 -6.43 -12.58
CA ALA A 110 14.18 -6.31 -11.94
C ALA A 110 14.95 -7.62 -12.01
N ARG A 111 16.28 -7.58 -11.76
CA ARG A 111 17.09 -8.78 -11.72
C ARG A 111 16.55 -9.79 -10.69
N GLY A 112 16.18 -10.97 -11.18
CA GLY A 112 15.61 -12.04 -10.34
C GLY A 112 14.12 -11.84 -9.99
N ALA A 113 13.43 -10.91 -10.64
CA ALA A 113 11.99 -10.66 -10.51
C ALA A 113 11.29 -10.90 -11.86
N ASP A 114 11.50 -12.07 -12.42
CA ASP A 114 10.95 -12.52 -13.70
C ASP A 114 9.51 -13.06 -13.58
N GLU A 115 8.99 -13.53 -14.71
CA GLU A 115 7.65 -14.10 -14.81
C GLU A 115 7.41 -15.26 -13.84
N ASP A 116 8.40 -16.18 -13.73
CA ASP A 116 8.28 -17.38 -12.88
C ASP A 116 8.22 -17.00 -11.38
N VAL A 117 8.99 -15.99 -10.98
CA VAL A 117 8.99 -15.49 -9.59
C VAL A 117 7.67 -14.78 -9.28
N ALA A 118 7.21 -13.93 -10.18
CA ALA A 118 5.92 -13.25 -10.02
C ALA A 118 4.77 -14.25 -9.94
N MET A 119 4.75 -15.24 -10.81
CA MET A 119 3.73 -16.30 -10.82
C MET A 119 3.73 -17.11 -9.51
N ARG A 120 4.91 -17.48 -8.97
CA ARG A 120 5.01 -18.18 -7.68
C ARG A 120 4.44 -17.35 -6.53
N PHE A 121 4.72 -16.05 -6.51
CA PHE A 121 4.13 -15.12 -5.53
C PHE A 121 2.61 -15.08 -5.65
N GLU A 122 2.08 -14.92 -6.86
CA GLU A 122 0.64 -14.86 -7.14
C GLU A 122 -0.08 -16.18 -6.76
N ILE A 123 0.53 -17.33 -7.03
CA ILE A 123 0.00 -18.63 -6.62
C ILE A 123 -0.04 -18.75 -5.09
N ALA A 124 1.02 -18.33 -4.40
CA ALA A 124 1.07 -18.36 -2.95
C ALA A 124 0.01 -17.44 -2.29
N CYS A 125 -0.27 -16.30 -2.88
CA CYS A 125 -1.33 -15.40 -2.42
C CYS A 125 -2.73 -15.99 -2.65
N ALA A 126 -2.93 -16.75 -3.71
CA ALA A 126 -4.21 -17.37 -4.10
C ALA A 126 -5.37 -16.36 -4.11
N LEU A 127 -5.12 -15.15 -4.60
CA LEU A 127 -6.12 -14.09 -4.80
C LEU A 127 -6.52 -14.00 -6.28
N SER A 128 -7.74 -13.55 -6.55
CA SER A 128 -8.25 -13.34 -7.92
C SER A 128 -7.63 -12.09 -8.54
N SER A 129 -7.53 -11.00 -7.78
CA SER A 129 -6.92 -9.75 -8.24
C SER A 129 -5.40 -9.81 -8.08
N LYS A 130 -4.68 -9.53 -9.18
CA LYS A 130 -3.24 -9.61 -9.28
C LYS A 130 -2.72 -8.40 -10.05
N ILE A 131 -1.82 -7.67 -9.44
CA ILE A 131 -1.25 -6.44 -9.98
C ILE A 131 0.27 -6.63 -10.06
N ARG A 132 0.88 -6.17 -11.13
CA ARG A 132 2.33 -6.15 -11.29
C ARG A 132 2.82 -4.73 -11.52
N ILE A 133 3.71 -4.28 -10.66
CA ILE A 133 4.34 -2.96 -10.77
C ILE A 133 5.76 -3.16 -11.31
N ALA A 134 6.03 -2.58 -12.46
CA ALA A 134 7.34 -2.67 -13.09
C ALA A 134 8.42 -2.02 -12.23
N ASP A 135 9.66 -2.52 -12.34
CA ASP A 135 10.79 -1.91 -11.64
C ASP A 135 11.08 -0.50 -12.20
N GLY A 136 11.22 0.46 -11.29
CA GLY A 136 11.54 1.85 -11.65
C GLY A 136 13.03 2.10 -11.89
N GLY A 137 13.87 1.10 -11.61
CA GLY A 137 15.31 1.16 -11.84
C GLY A 137 16.03 2.27 -11.09
N GLN A 138 17.18 2.66 -11.64
CA GLN A 138 18.02 3.71 -11.04
C GLN A 138 17.39 5.11 -11.14
N ASP A 139 16.59 5.36 -12.17
CA ASP A 139 15.96 6.67 -12.37
C ASP A 139 14.95 6.95 -11.26
N LEU A 140 14.08 5.99 -10.93
CA LEU A 140 13.17 6.12 -9.78
C LEU A 140 13.94 6.24 -8.47
N ALA A 141 14.98 5.44 -8.27
CA ALA A 141 15.81 5.50 -7.06
C ALA A 141 16.47 6.88 -6.89
N ALA A 142 16.92 7.49 -7.97
CA ALA A 142 17.48 8.84 -7.96
C ALA A 142 16.41 9.89 -7.60
N LEU A 143 15.22 9.83 -8.20
CA LEU A 143 14.12 10.73 -7.85
C LEU A 143 13.72 10.61 -6.37
N MET A 144 13.63 9.39 -5.86
CA MET A 144 13.34 9.14 -4.44
C MET A 144 14.42 9.72 -3.51
N ALA A 145 15.70 9.54 -3.85
CA ALA A 145 16.82 10.05 -3.06
C ALA A 145 16.83 11.59 -2.96
N PHE A 146 16.31 12.28 -3.97
CA PHE A 146 16.21 13.74 -4.00
C PHE A 146 14.85 14.30 -3.57
N GLY A 147 13.95 13.46 -3.06
CA GLY A 147 12.61 13.89 -2.66
C GLY A 147 11.69 14.31 -3.81
N ARG A 148 11.95 13.82 -5.03
CA ARG A 148 11.23 14.16 -6.27
C ARG A 148 10.38 13.00 -6.79
N ALA A 149 9.84 12.21 -5.89
CA ALA A 149 9.03 11.03 -6.23
C ALA A 149 7.78 11.36 -7.07
N ASP A 150 7.20 12.55 -6.88
CA ASP A 150 6.07 13.07 -7.63
C ASP A 150 6.34 13.19 -9.13
N GLU A 151 7.58 13.45 -9.53
CA GLU A 151 7.97 13.54 -10.92
C GLU A 151 7.96 12.18 -11.64
N ALA A 152 8.10 11.07 -10.89
CA ALA A 152 8.07 9.72 -11.46
C ALA A 152 6.74 9.41 -12.14
N VAL A 153 5.62 9.93 -11.61
CA VAL A 153 4.27 9.68 -12.14
C VAL A 153 4.04 10.37 -13.48
N GLY A 154 4.69 11.52 -13.71
CA GLY A 154 4.63 12.26 -14.97
C GLY A 154 5.48 11.66 -16.10
N GLN A 155 6.36 10.71 -15.80
CA GLN A 155 7.27 10.12 -16.78
C GLN A 155 6.59 9.08 -17.67
N THR A 156 7.14 8.91 -18.88
CA THR A 156 6.79 7.81 -19.78
C THR A 156 7.74 6.64 -19.51
N SER A 157 7.48 5.90 -18.43
CA SER A 157 8.26 4.72 -18.03
C SER A 157 7.34 3.51 -17.81
N ALA A 158 7.88 2.31 -17.86
CA ALA A 158 7.15 1.09 -17.55
C ALA A 158 6.58 1.13 -16.12
N PHE A 159 7.35 1.66 -15.17
CA PHE A 159 6.92 1.88 -13.79
C PHE A 159 5.69 2.80 -13.73
N ALA A 160 5.79 4.01 -14.28
CA ALA A 160 4.69 4.97 -14.25
C ALA A 160 3.43 4.47 -14.97
N THR A 161 3.62 3.70 -16.05
CA THR A 161 2.50 3.08 -16.78
C THR A 161 1.82 2.02 -15.92
N SER A 162 2.57 1.08 -15.34
CA SER A 162 2.01 0.03 -14.49
C SER A 162 1.31 0.59 -13.24
N VAL A 163 1.86 1.66 -12.62
CA VAL A 163 1.20 2.34 -11.50
C VAL A 163 -0.13 2.97 -11.92
N ARG A 164 -0.16 3.67 -13.07
CA ARG A 164 -1.41 4.27 -13.56
C ARG A 164 -2.48 3.22 -13.91
N GLU A 165 -2.08 2.10 -14.50
CA GLU A 165 -2.99 0.99 -14.81
C GLU A 165 -3.54 0.37 -13.54
N ALA A 166 -2.69 0.05 -12.58
CA ALA A 166 -3.08 -0.47 -11.27
C ALA A 166 -4.05 0.48 -10.55
N THR A 167 -3.77 1.79 -10.56
CA THR A 167 -4.62 2.79 -9.92
C THR A 167 -6.01 2.84 -10.58
N ARG A 168 -6.07 2.79 -11.92
CA ARG A 168 -7.36 2.78 -12.62
C ARG A 168 -8.18 1.54 -12.29
N GLU A 169 -7.55 0.36 -12.29
CA GLU A 169 -8.21 -0.90 -11.93
C GLU A 169 -8.78 -0.83 -10.51
N MET A 170 -7.99 -0.37 -9.56
CA MET A 170 -8.44 -0.23 -8.17
C MET A 170 -9.60 0.75 -8.00
N LEU A 171 -9.59 1.90 -8.69
CA LEU A 171 -10.63 2.93 -8.56
C LEU A 171 -11.93 2.59 -9.29
N VAL A 172 -11.90 1.74 -10.32
CA VAL A 172 -13.12 1.29 -11.02
C VAL A 172 -13.92 0.31 -10.17
N GLU A 173 -13.27 -0.37 -9.24
CA GLU A 173 -13.89 -1.39 -8.38
C GLU A 173 -14.35 -0.83 -7.01
N LEU A 174 -14.12 0.46 -6.72
CA LEU A 174 -14.62 1.18 -5.56
C LEU A 174 -15.97 1.84 -5.88
#